data_c1a988fb89bf2a5ba6f243fa9b4c12ae
#
_entry.id   c1a988fb89bf2a5ba6f243fa9b4c12ae
#
_cell.length_a   1.000
_cell.length_b   1.000
_cell.length_c   1.000
_cell.angle_alpha   90.00
_cell.angle_beta   90.00
_cell.angle_gamma   90.00
#
_symmetry.space_group_name_H-M   'P 1'
#
loop_
_entity.id
_entity.type
_entity.pdbx_description
1 polymer ?
#
loop_
_entity_poly.entity_id
_entity_poly.type
_entity_poly.pdbx_seq_one_letter_code
_entity_poly.pdbx_strand_id
1 'polypeptide(L)'
;NESGLLRPGMNAEVEIMIASRFKVPAIPTIALRTRADLAPSASYVGLNENVVREQLNSSQAAAAEDRAVVNGRPGGRPSRSTANQYQFGGRYWLFLLRNGEPYAVNVEAGLTDLDYSEVVSGVGPSDEVILLPSAGLIRSQEGFRRFAERFSSVPGMSGGNSD
;
A
#
# COMPACT_ATOMS: atom_id res chain seq x y z
N ASN A 1 29.38 25.91 -20.16
CA ASN A 1 28.68 26.87 -21.02
C ASN A 1 29.49 27.15 -22.29
N GLU A 2 29.83 26.07 -23.02
CA GLU A 2 30.68 26.19 -24.23
C GLU A 2 30.05 27.03 -25.33
N SER A 3 28.72 27.02 -25.45
CA SER A 3 27.98 27.81 -26.45
C SER A 3 27.63 29.23 -25.98
N GLY A 4 27.97 29.63 -24.75
CA GLY A 4 27.69 30.98 -24.20
C GLY A 4 26.19 31.31 -24.06
N LEU A 5 25.30 30.34 -24.24
CA LEU A 5 23.84 30.55 -24.22
C LEU A 5 23.24 30.69 -22.83
N LEU A 6 23.90 30.14 -21.82
CA LEU A 6 23.48 30.24 -20.43
C LEU A 6 23.92 31.55 -19.81
N ARG A 7 23.02 32.37 -19.31
CA ARG A 7 23.25 33.66 -18.66
C ARG A 7 22.88 33.59 -17.17
N PRO A 8 23.53 34.40 -16.31
CA PRO A 8 23.09 34.54 -14.92
C PRO A 8 21.62 34.94 -14.83
N GLY A 9 20.85 34.27 -13.94
CA GLY A 9 19.42 34.53 -13.75
C GLY A 9 18.50 33.68 -14.63
N MET A 10 19.01 32.81 -15.48
CA MET A 10 18.18 31.83 -16.21
C MET A 10 17.79 30.68 -15.27
N ASN A 11 16.51 30.28 -15.35
CA ASN A 11 16.01 29.07 -14.73
C ASN A 11 16.23 27.87 -15.67
N ALA A 12 16.55 26.72 -15.12
CA ALA A 12 16.65 25.46 -15.85
C ALA A 12 15.84 24.39 -15.14
N GLU A 13 15.12 23.60 -15.90
CA GLU A 13 14.46 22.38 -15.43
C GLU A 13 15.28 21.20 -15.91
N VAL A 14 15.54 20.26 -15.00
CA VAL A 14 16.34 19.07 -15.29
C VAL A 14 15.51 17.85 -14.88
N GLU A 15 15.24 16.98 -15.83
CA GLU A 15 14.64 15.67 -15.58
C GLU A 15 15.75 14.62 -15.50
N ILE A 16 15.79 13.89 -14.38
CA ILE A 16 16.77 12.82 -14.16
C ILE A 16 16.04 11.48 -14.12
N MET A 17 16.16 10.70 -15.18
CA MET A 17 15.62 9.35 -15.22
C MET A 17 16.58 8.40 -14.49
N ILE A 18 16.17 7.94 -13.31
CA ILE A 18 16.97 7.06 -12.45
C ILE A 18 16.81 5.60 -12.85
N ALA A 19 15.59 5.19 -13.20
CA ALA A 19 15.25 3.83 -13.62
C ALA A 19 14.02 3.82 -14.49
N SER A 20 13.87 2.78 -15.31
CA SER A 20 12.69 2.56 -16.14
C SER A 20 12.40 1.07 -16.24
N ARG A 21 11.12 0.70 -16.16
CA ARG A 21 10.61 -0.66 -16.38
C ARG A 21 9.50 -0.60 -17.41
N PHE A 22 9.50 -1.52 -18.35
CA PHE A 22 8.49 -1.60 -19.39
C PHE A 22 7.73 -2.91 -19.29
N LYS A 23 6.41 -2.84 -19.51
CA LYS A 23 5.52 -4.01 -19.54
C LYS A 23 5.55 -4.84 -18.26
N VAL A 24 5.67 -4.19 -17.11
CA VAL A 24 5.58 -4.82 -15.79
C VAL A 24 4.17 -4.62 -15.22
N PRO A 25 3.64 -5.57 -14.43
CA PRO A 25 2.41 -5.34 -13.70
C PRO A 25 2.62 -4.22 -12.68
N ALA A 26 1.69 -3.29 -12.63
CA ALA A 26 1.72 -2.17 -11.69
C ALA A 26 0.36 -1.96 -11.07
N ILE A 27 0.35 -1.51 -9.83
CA ILE A 27 -0.85 -1.17 -9.08
C ILE A 27 -0.75 0.26 -8.57
N PRO A 28 -1.89 0.95 -8.32
CA PRO A 28 -1.85 2.25 -7.67
C PRO A 28 -1.13 2.18 -6.32
N THR A 29 -0.15 3.05 -6.10
CA THR A 29 0.66 3.06 -4.87
C THR A 29 -0.19 3.24 -3.61
N ILE A 30 -1.32 3.94 -3.75
CA ILE A 30 -2.29 4.13 -2.66
C ILE A 30 -2.92 2.81 -2.17
N ALA A 31 -2.88 1.73 -2.94
CA ALA A 31 -3.37 0.41 -2.52
C ALA A 31 -2.43 -0.25 -1.52
N LEU A 32 -1.13 0.08 -1.56
CA LEU A 32 -0.12 -0.52 -0.71
C LEU A 32 -0.27 -0.06 0.75
N ARG A 33 -0.22 -1.02 1.65
CA ARG A 33 -0.36 -0.81 3.10
C ARG A 33 0.88 -1.30 3.84
N THR A 34 1.17 -0.60 4.92
CA THR A 34 2.22 -0.98 5.88
C THR A 34 1.61 -1.72 7.08
N ARG A 35 2.44 -2.29 7.92
CA ARG A 35 1.96 -2.93 9.17
C ARG A 35 1.24 -1.97 10.11
N ALA A 36 1.58 -0.68 10.06
CA ALA A 36 0.94 0.35 10.87
C ALA A 36 -0.51 0.62 10.45
N ASP A 37 -0.87 0.26 9.22
CA ASP A 37 -2.19 0.51 8.63
C ASP A 37 -3.17 -0.66 8.87
N LEU A 38 -2.72 -1.73 9.54
CA LEU A 38 -3.48 -2.98 9.68
C LEU A 38 -4.81 -2.76 10.40
N ALA A 39 -4.78 -2.21 11.61
CA ALA A 39 -5.99 -1.99 12.41
C ALA A 39 -7.00 -1.04 11.73
N PRO A 40 -6.61 0.17 11.27
CA PRO A 40 -7.56 1.07 10.63
C PRO A 40 -8.10 0.51 9.30
N SER A 41 -7.28 -0.20 8.52
CA SER A 41 -7.73 -0.79 7.26
C SER A 41 -8.68 -1.95 7.48
N ALA A 42 -8.42 -2.82 8.46
CA ALA A 42 -9.32 -3.91 8.84
C ALA A 42 -10.69 -3.39 9.30
N SER A 43 -10.68 -2.39 10.19
CA SER A 43 -11.90 -1.73 10.66
C SER A 43 -12.72 -1.11 9.52
N TYR A 44 -12.05 -0.48 8.55
CA TYR A 44 -12.72 0.15 7.41
C TYR A 44 -13.45 -0.85 6.51
N VAL A 45 -12.87 -2.02 6.27
CA VAL A 45 -13.51 -3.08 5.46
C VAL A 45 -14.42 -4.00 6.28
N GLY A 46 -14.60 -3.73 7.58
CA GLY A 46 -15.47 -4.51 8.46
C GLY A 46 -14.87 -5.86 8.90
N LEU A 47 -13.55 -6.04 8.77
CA LEU A 47 -12.85 -7.24 9.21
C LEU A 47 -12.22 -7.06 10.59
N ASN A 48 -12.06 -8.17 11.32
CA ASN A 48 -11.27 -8.18 12.54
C ASN A 48 -9.77 -8.17 12.21
N GLU A 49 -8.99 -7.39 12.96
CA GLU A 49 -7.53 -7.30 12.77
C GLU A 49 -6.84 -8.67 12.82
N ASN A 50 -7.30 -9.58 13.69
CA ASN A 50 -6.72 -10.92 13.79
C ASN A 50 -6.95 -11.74 12.52
N VAL A 51 -8.11 -11.61 11.88
CA VAL A 51 -8.41 -12.27 10.60
C VAL A 51 -7.48 -11.78 9.50
N VAL A 52 -7.30 -10.47 9.41
CA VAL A 52 -6.37 -9.87 8.43
C VAL A 52 -4.94 -10.34 8.68
N ARG A 53 -4.53 -10.42 9.94
CA ARG A 53 -3.19 -10.90 10.31
C ARG A 53 -2.99 -12.38 9.94
N GLU A 54 -4.00 -13.21 10.14
CA GLU A 54 -3.97 -14.62 9.75
C GLU A 54 -3.90 -14.80 8.23
N GLN A 55 -4.69 -14.04 7.48
CA GLN A 55 -4.63 -14.01 6.02
C GLN A 55 -3.24 -13.62 5.50
N LEU A 56 -2.62 -12.61 6.12
CA LEU A 56 -1.26 -12.19 5.76
C LEU A 56 -0.22 -13.27 6.09
N ASN A 57 -0.34 -13.96 7.20
CA ASN A 57 0.56 -15.06 7.55
C ASN A 57 0.42 -16.24 6.57
N SER A 58 -0.80 -16.60 6.20
CA SER A 58 -1.06 -17.67 5.23
C SER A 58 -0.56 -17.32 3.83
N SER A 59 -0.77 -16.09 3.37
CA SER A 59 -0.25 -15.62 2.08
C SER A 59 1.27 -15.56 2.04
N GLN A 60 1.93 -15.29 3.16
CA GLN A 60 3.40 -15.34 3.26
C GLN A 60 3.94 -16.76 3.18
N ALA A 61 3.25 -17.73 3.79
CA ALA A 61 3.62 -19.14 3.71
C ALA A 61 3.51 -19.66 2.28
N ALA A 62 2.42 -19.38 1.58
CA ALA A 62 2.22 -19.75 0.18
C ALA A 62 3.30 -19.15 -0.75
N ALA A 63 3.64 -17.87 -0.57
CA ALA A 63 4.70 -17.23 -1.33
C ALA A 63 6.10 -17.80 -1.05
N ALA A 64 6.33 -18.37 0.13
CA ALA A 64 7.58 -19.05 0.47
C ALA A 64 7.69 -20.41 -0.20
N GLU A 65 6.58 -21.15 -0.29
CA GLU A 65 6.51 -22.44 -0.98
C GLU A 65 6.74 -22.29 -2.49
N ASP A 66 6.14 -21.33 -3.15
CA ASP A 66 6.36 -21.04 -4.57
C ASP A 66 7.82 -20.71 -4.87
N ARG A 67 8.49 -19.97 -3.99
CA ARG A 67 9.93 -19.66 -4.12
C ARG A 67 10.81 -20.90 -3.94
N ALA A 68 10.41 -21.82 -3.09
CA ALA A 68 11.15 -23.06 -2.85
C ALA A 68 11.08 -24.01 -4.07
N VAL A 69 9.95 -24.06 -4.75
CA VAL A 69 9.74 -24.90 -5.96
C VAL A 69 10.54 -24.37 -7.14
N VAL A 70 10.62 -23.05 -7.33
CA VAL A 70 11.36 -22.43 -8.47
C VAL A 70 12.88 -22.54 -8.29
N ASN A 71 13.38 -22.55 -7.06
CA ASN A 71 14.83 -22.55 -6.78
C ASN A 71 15.45 -23.93 -6.52
N GLY A 72 14.79 -25.02 -6.78
CA GLY A 72 15.30 -26.43 -6.88
C GLY A 72 16.64 -26.82 -6.22
N ARG A 73 17.15 -26.08 -5.24
CA ARG A 73 18.36 -26.37 -4.46
C ARG A 73 18.13 -26.09 -2.97
N PRO A 74 18.12 -27.11 -2.12
CA PRO A 74 18.17 -26.92 -0.68
C PRO A 74 19.57 -26.40 -0.32
N GLY A 75 19.66 -25.18 0.21
CA GLY A 75 20.90 -24.65 0.79
C GLY A 75 21.49 -23.40 0.13
N GLY A 76 20.84 -22.78 -0.84
CA GLY A 76 21.28 -21.48 -1.35
C GLY A 76 20.99 -20.38 -0.34
N ARG A 77 22.04 -19.78 0.24
CA ARG A 77 21.94 -18.46 0.87
C ARG A 77 21.18 -17.54 -0.09
N PRO A 78 20.23 -16.70 0.38
CA PRO A 78 19.62 -15.72 -0.48
C PRO A 78 20.75 -14.93 -1.13
N SER A 79 20.89 -15.10 -2.42
CA SER A 79 21.83 -14.33 -3.21
C SER A 79 21.45 -12.88 -2.97
N ARG A 80 22.34 -12.15 -2.29
CA ARG A 80 22.38 -10.71 -2.36
C ARG A 80 22.76 -10.39 -3.81
N SER A 81 21.85 -10.55 -4.71
CA SER A 81 21.92 -9.83 -5.97
C SER A 81 21.43 -8.41 -5.64
N THR A 82 22.26 -7.72 -4.97
CA THR A 82 23.29 -6.91 -5.45
C THR A 82 22.88 -5.67 -6.17
N ALA A 83 23.34 -4.62 -5.69
CA ALA A 83 23.75 -3.37 -6.36
C ALA A 83 22.70 -2.58 -7.15
N ASN A 84 21.53 -3.10 -7.45
CA ASN A 84 20.46 -2.38 -8.17
C ASN A 84 19.06 -2.60 -7.59
N GLN A 85 18.93 -3.06 -6.35
CA GLN A 85 17.67 -2.92 -5.62
C GLN A 85 17.57 -1.44 -5.22
N TYR A 86 16.92 -0.70 -6.09
CA TYR A 86 16.54 0.68 -5.81
C TYR A 86 15.84 0.73 -4.46
N GLN A 87 16.17 1.72 -3.65
CA GLN A 87 15.68 1.92 -2.28
C GLN A 87 14.15 2.06 -2.15
N PHE A 88 13.44 2.00 -3.26
CA PHE A 88 11.98 2.18 -3.34
C PHE A 88 11.18 0.88 -3.32
N GLY A 89 11.82 -0.27 -3.49
CA GLY A 89 11.18 -1.57 -3.36
C GLY A 89 10.95 -1.96 -1.90
N GLY A 90 9.89 -2.72 -1.62
CA GLY A 90 9.59 -3.12 -0.26
C GLY A 90 8.51 -4.19 -0.15
N ARG A 91 8.32 -4.68 1.08
CA ARG A 91 7.22 -5.57 1.41
C ARG A 91 6.07 -4.78 1.97
N TYR A 92 4.94 -4.91 1.29
CA TYR A 92 3.68 -4.29 1.62
C TYR A 92 2.60 -5.36 1.68
N TRP A 93 1.39 -4.95 1.96
CA TRP A 93 0.21 -5.77 1.85
C TRP A 93 -0.94 -4.92 1.29
N LEU A 94 -1.96 -5.57 0.76
CA LEU A 94 -3.15 -4.91 0.24
C LEU A 94 -4.36 -5.84 0.35
N PHE A 95 -5.55 -5.31 0.07
CA PHE A 95 -6.75 -6.12 -0.06
C PHE A 95 -7.05 -6.43 -1.53
N LEU A 96 -7.31 -7.70 -1.81
CA LEU A 96 -7.92 -8.18 -3.03
C LEU A 96 -9.39 -8.49 -2.79
N LEU A 97 -10.21 -8.33 -3.82
CA LEU A 97 -11.58 -8.83 -3.81
C LEU A 97 -11.58 -10.29 -4.27
N ARG A 98 -11.88 -11.21 -3.35
CA ARG A 98 -12.02 -12.65 -3.66
C ARG A 98 -13.40 -13.12 -3.29
N ASN A 99 -14.13 -13.66 -4.27
CA ASN A 99 -15.53 -14.10 -4.07
C ASN A 99 -16.45 -13.02 -3.49
N GLY A 100 -16.17 -11.75 -3.77
CA GLY A 100 -16.95 -10.63 -3.23
C GLY A 100 -16.55 -10.20 -1.82
N GLU A 101 -15.51 -10.79 -1.23
CA GLU A 101 -15.02 -10.47 0.11
C GLU A 101 -13.59 -9.92 0.07
N PRO A 102 -13.26 -8.94 0.95
CA PRO A 102 -11.90 -8.44 1.06
C PRO A 102 -10.98 -9.50 1.68
N TYR A 103 -9.88 -9.78 0.98
CA TYR A 103 -8.86 -10.73 1.40
C TYR A 103 -7.48 -10.06 1.40
N ALA A 104 -6.78 -10.09 2.52
CA ALA A 104 -5.46 -9.48 2.67
C ALA A 104 -4.34 -10.37 2.13
N VAL A 105 -3.46 -9.81 1.29
CA VAL A 105 -2.30 -10.50 0.73
C VAL A 105 -1.02 -9.70 0.90
N ASN A 106 0.10 -10.40 1.08
CA ASN A 106 1.41 -9.79 1.05
C ASN A 106 1.87 -9.58 -0.39
N VAL A 107 2.47 -8.43 -0.63
CA VAL A 107 2.97 -8.00 -1.95
C VAL A 107 4.40 -7.53 -1.82
N GLU A 108 5.22 -7.91 -2.78
CA GLU A 108 6.55 -7.34 -2.96
C GLU A 108 6.47 -6.31 -4.09
N ALA A 109 6.70 -5.05 -3.75
CA ALA A 109 6.74 -3.95 -4.69
C ALA A 109 8.17 -3.66 -5.15
N GLY A 110 8.31 -3.28 -6.42
CA GLY A 110 9.56 -2.85 -7.02
C GLY A 110 9.65 -1.33 -7.15
N LEU A 111 9.89 -0.86 -8.38
CA LEU A 111 9.95 0.57 -8.68
C LEU A 111 8.60 1.24 -8.49
N THR A 112 8.64 2.50 -8.08
CA THR A 112 7.45 3.35 -7.97
C THR A 112 7.73 4.71 -8.61
N ASP A 113 6.70 5.28 -9.23
CA ASP A 113 6.65 6.67 -9.71
C ASP A 113 5.78 7.56 -8.80
N LEU A 114 5.42 7.08 -7.60
CA LEU A 114 4.53 7.65 -6.61
C LEU A 114 3.03 7.39 -6.88
N ASP A 115 2.60 7.40 -8.12
CA ASP A 115 1.22 7.08 -8.52
C ASP A 115 1.02 5.58 -8.63
N TYR A 116 1.98 4.90 -9.26
CA TYR A 116 1.97 3.44 -9.45
C TYR A 116 3.22 2.80 -8.87
N SER A 117 3.08 1.58 -8.44
CA SER A 117 4.19 0.73 -7.97
C SER A 117 4.20 -0.58 -8.73
N GLU A 118 5.39 -0.96 -9.19
CA GLU A 118 5.63 -2.27 -9.81
C GLU A 118 5.28 -3.38 -8.81
N VAL A 119 4.62 -4.43 -9.29
CA VAL A 119 4.36 -5.64 -8.53
C VAL A 119 5.36 -6.72 -8.96
N VAL A 120 6.21 -7.11 -8.03
CA VAL A 120 7.19 -8.19 -8.23
C VAL A 120 6.56 -9.54 -7.92
N SER A 121 5.75 -9.62 -6.87
CA SER A 121 5.06 -10.84 -6.47
C SER A 121 3.85 -10.56 -5.55
N GLY A 122 2.93 -11.51 -5.46
CA GLY A 122 1.80 -11.48 -4.52
C GLY A 122 0.44 -11.14 -5.15
N VAL A 123 0.42 -10.55 -6.35
CA VAL A 123 -0.83 -10.19 -7.08
C VAL A 123 -0.71 -10.66 -8.52
N GLY A 124 -1.75 -11.28 -9.01
CA GLY A 124 -1.88 -11.72 -10.40
C GLY A 124 -2.59 -10.69 -11.29
N PRO A 125 -2.47 -10.84 -12.62
CA PRO A 125 -3.09 -9.90 -13.56
C PRO A 125 -4.63 -9.93 -13.58
N SER A 126 -5.24 -10.97 -13.01
CA SER A 126 -6.70 -11.12 -12.91
C SER A 126 -7.24 -10.76 -11.54
N ASP A 127 -6.38 -10.39 -10.59
CA ASP A 127 -6.79 -10.02 -9.25
C ASP A 127 -7.38 -8.61 -9.22
N GLU A 128 -8.48 -8.44 -8.53
CA GLU A 128 -9.12 -7.14 -8.31
C GLU A 128 -8.62 -6.53 -7.01
N VAL A 129 -7.97 -5.35 -7.10
CA VAL A 129 -7.36 -4.67 -5.97
C VAL A 129 -8.35 -3.67 -5.36
N ILE A 130 -8.56 -3.74 -4.05
CA ILE A 130 -9.41 -2.81 -3.31
C ILE A 130 -8.59 -1.57 -2.92
N LEU A 131 -9.05 -0.40 -3.36
CA LEU A 131 -8.47 0.88 -2.98
C LEU A 131 -9.16 1.41 -1.72
N LEU A 132 -8.37 1.68 -0.69
CA LEU A 132 -8.85 2.25 0.57
C LEU A 132 -8.31 3.67 0.75
N PRO A 133 -9.02 4.53 1.48
CA PRO A 133 -8.48 5.80 1.94
C PRO A 133 -7.20 5.61 2.77
N SER A 134 -6.38 6.64 2.89
CA SER A 134 -5.20 6.57 3.75
C SER A 134 -5.58 6.29 5.20
N ALA A 135 -4.72 5.55 5.93
CA ALA A 135 -4.97 5.24 7.34
C ALA A 135 -5.09 6.50 8.22
N GLY A 136 -4.45 7.60 7.84
CA GLY A 136 -4.61 8.90 8.49
C GLY A 136 -6.03 9.45 8.34
N LEU A 137 -6.60 9.35 7.14
CA LEU A 137 -7.98 9.80 6.86
C LEU A 137 -9.00 8.91 7.60
N ILE A 138 -8.81 7.60 7.59
CA ILE A 138 -9.67 6.65 8.32
C ILE A 138 -9.68 7.00 9.81
N ARG A 139 -8.51 7.18 10.42
CA ARG A 139 -8.39 7.54 11.85
C ARG A 139 -9.04 8.87 12.18
N SER A 140 -8.92 9.87 11.32
CA SER A 140 -9.56 11.17 11.56
C SER A 140 -11.07 11.09 11.47
N GLN A 141 -11.63 10.30 10.55
CA GLN A 141 -13.08 10.07 10.45
C GLN A 141 -13.63 9.32 11.67
N GLU A 142 -12.93 8.29 12.14
CA GLU A 142 -13.31 7.56 13.36
C GLU A 142 -13.24 8.46 14.60
N GLY A 143 -12.21 9.30 14.70
CA GLY A 143 -12.07 10.28 15.76
C GLY A 143 -13.23 11.28 15.79
N PHE A 144 -13.60 11.80 14.63
CA PHE A 144 -14.73 12.72 14.49
C PHE A 144 -16.06 12.05 14.84
N ARG A 145 -16.28 10.81 14.40
CA ARG A 145 -17.49 10.06 14.73
C ARG A 145 -17.62 9.84 16.24
N ARG A 146 -16.56 9.39 16.91
CA ARG A 146 -16.55 9.22 18.37
C ARG A 146 -16.78 10.55 19.11
N PHE A 147 -16.24 11.64 18.60
CA PHE A 147 -16.47 12.97 19.14
C PHE A 147 -17.94 13.36 19.01
N ALA A 148 -18.55 13.21 17.82
CA ALA A 148 -19.95 13.51 17.57
C ALA A 148 -20.90 12.66 18.47
N GLU A 149 -20.61 11.36 18.62
CA GLU A 149 -21.36 10.46 19.50
C GLU A 149 -21.32 10.91 20.98
N ARG A 150 -20.18 11.42 21.44
CA ARG A 150 -20.07 11.97 22.80
C ARG A 150 -20.92 13.20 23.01
N PHE A 151 -21.04 14.07 22.01
CA PHE A 151 -21.84 15.30 22.13
C PHE A 151 -23.33 15.05 21.90
N SER A 152 -23.72 14.06 21.12
CA SER A 152 -25.12 13.68 20.95
C SER A 152 -25.74 12.98 22.17
N SER A 153 -24.91 12.47 23.07
CA SER A 153 -25.35 11.82 24.30
C SER A 153 -25.41 12.76 25.53
N VAL A 154 -25.19 14.08 25.37
CA VAL A 154 -25.36 15.04 26.46
C VAL A 154 -26.85 15.32 26.65
N PRO A 155 -27.46 14.90 27.79
CA PRO A 155 -28.87 15.21 28.09
C PRO A 155 -28.97 16.70 28.33
N GLY A 156 -29.67 17.44 27.47
CA GLY A 156 -29.92 18.87 27.67
C GLY A 156 -29.81 19.76 26.44
N MET A 157 -29.38 19.26 25.29
CA MET A 157 -29.36 20.02 24.02
C MET A 157 -30.47 19.62 23.06
N SER A 158 -31.60 19.17 23.58
CA SER A 158 -32.82 19.10 22.81
C SER A 158 -33.35 20.51 22.69
N GLY A 159 -33.17 21.12 21.51
CA GLY A 159 -33.65 22.45 21.21
C GLY A 159 -35.12 22.60 21.54
N GLY A 160 -35.43 23.48 22.46
CA GLY A 160 -36.75 23.95 22.71
C GLY A 160 -37.33 24.60 21.44
N ASN A 161 -38.31 23.95 20.87
CA ASN A 161 -39.23 24.57 19.95
C ASN A 161 -40.23 25.29 20.83
N SER A 162 -40.18 26.61 20.89
CA SER A 162 -41.17 27.45 21.51
C SER A 162 -42.01 28.05 20.40
N ASP A 163 -43.32 27.87 20.53
CA ASP A 163 -44.43 28.47 19.82
C ASP A 163 -44.20 29.83 19.13
#